data_4a798165c00b87d881293709cbabe1e9
#
_entry.id   4a798165c00b87d881293709cbabe1e9
#
_cell.length_a   1.000
_cell.length_b   1.000
_cell.length_c   1.000
_cell.angle_alpha   90.00
_cell.angle_beta   90.00
_cell.angle_gamma   90.00
#
_symmetry.space_group_name_H-M   'P 1'
#
loop_
_entity.id
_entity.type
_entity.pdbx_description
1 polymer ?
#
loop_
_entity_poly.entity_id
_entity_poly.type
_entity_poly.pdbx_seq_one_letter_code
_entity_poly.pdbx_strand_id
1 'polypeptide(L)'
;MKRTIHLYETHLPVTDTEVSSRFYVDVVGLEYAHRDLTRDVVFLWIGSKKRSMLGLWGPTTPWGQSHRCHFAVALALSDLVAAGSRLSSLGVVTRDFSGKITTEPSVIGWMPSAQIYFSDPDGHTVEYITLLDEAPECEFVGSLSAWKARQKMVQPR
;
A
#
# COMPACT_ATOMS: atom_id res chain seq x y z
N MET A 1 2.22 -7.82 31.16
CA MET A 1 2.42 -6.63 30.30
C MET A 1 2.38 -7.05 28.84
N LYS A 2 1.46 -6.54 28.02
CA LYS A 2 1.40 -6.85 26.60
C LYS A 2 2.60 -6.19 25.90
N ARG A 3 3.45 -6.97 25.22
CA ARG A 3 4.58 -6.41 24.42
C ARG A 3 4.00 -5.70 23.21
N THR A 4 4.45 -4.49 22.91
CA THR A 4 4.16 -3.82 21.65
C THR A 4 5.08 -4.41 20.58
N ILE A 5 4.49 -5.06 19.59
CA ILE A 5 5.20 -5.64 18.44
C ILE A 5 4.68 -4.95 17.19
N HIS A 6 5.58 -4.50 16.31
CA HIS A 6 5.25 -3.92 15.00
C HIS A 6 6.27 -4.40 13.96
N LEU A 7 5.86 -4.42 12.71
CA LEU A 7 6.78 -4.69 11.62
C LEU A 7 7.71 -3.50 11.44
N TYR A 8 9.03 -3.72 11.60
CA TYR A 8 10.02 -2.66 11.41
C TYR A 8 10.51 -2.57 9.97
N GLU A 9 10.75 -3.72 9.34
CA GLU A 9 11.37 -3.76 8.01
C GLU A 9 10.77 -4.87 7.15
N THR A 10 10.60 -4.58 5.86
CA THR A 10 10.28 -5.57 4.83
C THR A 10 11.18 -5.35 3.62
N HIS A 11 11.39 -6.40 2.82
CA HIS A 11 12.27 -6.36 1.65
C HIS A 11 11.56 -6.81 0.39
N LEU A 12 11.86 -6.13 -0.72
CA LEU A 12 11.40 -6.49 -2.06
C LEU A 12 12.57 -6.76 -2.99
N PRO A 13 12.59 -7.89 -3.71
CA PRO A 13 13.50 -8.08 -4.82
C PRO A 13 13.06 -7.17 -5.98
N VAL A 14 13.99 -6.42 -6.57
CA VAL A 14 13.72 -5.51 -7.69
C VAL A 14 14.74 -5.73 -8.79
N THR A 15 14.33 -5.49 -10.04
CA THR A 15 15.21 -5.63 -11.20
C THR A 15 16.17 -4.46 -11.35
N ASP A 16 15.79 -3.27 -10.84
CA ASP A 16 16.60 -2.06 -10.85
C ASP A 16 16.29 -1.21 -9.62
N THR A 17 17.25 -1.11 -8.70
CA THR A 17 17.10 -0.37 -7.44
C THR A 17 16.87 1.12 -7.65
N GLU A 18 17.40 1.70 -8.76
CA GLU A 18 17.21 3.13 -9.06
C GLU A 18 15.80 3.42 -9.58
N VAL A 19 15.29 2.57 -10.49
CA VAL A 19 13.93 2.68 -11.03
C VAL A 19 12.91 2.50 -9.91
N SER A 20 13.07 1.45 -9.12
CA SER A 20 12.14 1.15 -8.00
C SER A 20 12.22 2.22 -6.90
N SER A 21 13.43 2.70 -6.55
CA SER A 21 13.58 3.77 -5.56
C SER A 21 12.85 5.04 -5.98
N ARG A 22 12.97 5.48 -7.22
CA ARG A 22 12.22 6.64 -7.74
C ARG A 22 10.72 6.42 -7.67
N PHE A 23 10.25 5.24 -8.08
CA PHE A 23 8.81 4.93 -7.98
C PHE A 23 8.30 5.04 -6.53
N TYR A 24 9.00 4.44 -5.58
CA TYR A 24 8.57 4.47 -4.18
C TYR A 24 8.66 5.87 -3.55
N VAL A 25 9.60 6.70 -3.98
CA VAL A 25 9.72 8.09 -3.52
C VAL A 25 8.68 8.99 -4.19
N ASP A 26 8.61 8.99 -5.53
CA ASP A 26 7.84 9.97 -6.30
C ASP A 26 6.35 9.61 -6.38
N VAL A 27 6.03 8.30 -6.44
CA VAL A 27 4.66 7.80 -6.62
C VAL A 27 4.04 7.38 -5.30
N VAL A 28 4.73 6.52 -4.52
CA VAL A 28 4.21 6.00 -3.25
C VAL A 28 4.33 7.03 -2.13
N GLY A 29 5.35 7.92 -2.19
CA GLY A 29 5.58 8.97 -1.22
C GLY A 29 6.42 8.53 -0.03
N LEU A 30 7.28 7.52 -0.21
CA LEU A 30 8.24 7.12 0.81
C LEU A 30 9.44 8.09 0.83
N GLU A 31 10.16 8.14 1.96
CA GLU A 31 11.33 8.99 2.09
C GLU A 31 12.61 8.16 1.94
N TYR A 32 13.56 8.65 1.14
CA TYR A 32 14.87 8.02 0.99
C TYR A 32 15.62 7.96 2.34
N ALA A 33 16.15 6.78 2.68
CA ALA A 33 16.88 6.55 3.91
C ALA A 33 18.38 6.35 3.68
N HIS A 34 18.76 5.35 2.87
CA HIS A 34 20.16 4.96 2.67
C HIS A 34 20.33 4.09 1.42
N ARG A 35 21.53 4.14 0.82
CA ARG A 35 21.96 3.20 -0.22
C ARG A 35 23.22 2.48 0.22
N ASP A 36 23.19 1.16 0.17
CA ASP A 36 24.37 0.32 0.33
C ASP A 36 24.88 -0.10 -1.06
N LEU A 37 25.94 0.55 -1.50
CA LEU A 37 26.54 0.30 -2.82
C LEU A 37 27.22 -1.06 -2.92
N THR A 38 27.63 -1.65 -1.80
CA THR A 38 28.34 -2.94 -1.77
C THR A 38 27.38 -4.11 -1.98
N ARG A 39 26.13 -3.94 -1.57
CA ARG A 39 25.09 -4.98 -1.65
C ARG A 39 24.01 -4.69 -2.69
N ASP A 40 24.09 -3.57 -3.41
CA ASP A 40 23.03 -3.11 -4.32
C ASP A 40 21.65 -3.07 -3.65
N VAL A 41 21.57 -2.36 -2.52
CA VAL A 41 20.34 -2.23 -1.74
C VAL A 41 20.03 -0.77 -1.48
N VAL A 42 18.76 -0.38 -1.65
CA VAL A 42 18.24 0.93 -1.25
C VAL A 42 17.23 0.77 -0.14
N PHE A 43 17.34 1.58 0.90
CA PHE A 43 16.41 1.63 2.02
C PHE A 43 15.58 2.91 1.97
N LEU A 44 14.29 2.79 2.21
CA LEU A 44 13.31 3.88 2.25
C LEU A 44 12.55 3.86 3.57
N TRP A 45 12.28 5.03 4.15
CA TRP A 45 11.43 5.14 5.33
C TRP A 45 9.95 5.00 4.96
N ILE A 46 9.21 4.16 5.70
CA ILE A 46 7.76 4.09 5.65
C ILE A 46 7.20 4.94 6.80
N GLY A 47 6.53 6.04 6.46
CA GLY A 47 6.07 7.01 7.45
C GLY A 47 7.22 7.84 8.04
N SER A 48 7.25 8.01 9.37
CA SER A 48 8.30 8.81 9.99
C SER A 48 9.64 8.08 10.06
N LYS A 49 10.74 8.85 9.97
CA LYS A 49 12.11 8.34 10.07
C LYS A 49 12.32 7.44 11.29
N LYS A 50 13.06 6.34 11.10
CA LYS A 50 13.43 5.35 12.13
C LYS A 50 12.25 4.55 12.68
N ARG A 51 11.06 4.63 12.07
CA ARG A 51 9.89 3.86 12.52
C ARG A 51 9.71 2.54 11.79
N SER A 52 9.74 2.58 10.46
CA SER A 52 9.66 1.39 9.61
C SER A 52 10.39 1.62 8.30
N MET A 53 10.86 0.55 7.66
CA MET A 53 11.67 0.63 6.44
C MET A 53 11.21 -0.37 5.38
N LEU A 54 11.40 0.04 4.13
CA LEU A 54 11.37 -0.83 2.95
C LEU A 54 12.79 -0.95 2.39
N GLY A 55 13.29 -2.17 2.25
CA GLY A 55 14.54 -2.47 1.55
C GLY A 55 14.27 -2.93 0.13
N LEU A 56 14.87 -2.28 -0.86
CA LEU A 56 14.84 -2.66 -2.27
C LEU A 56 16.14 -3.38 -2.62
N TRP A 57 16.06 -4.67 -2.94
CA TRP A 57 17.21 -5.52 -3.18
C TRP A 57 17.41 -5.77 -4.67
N GLY A 58 18.50 -5.29 -5.22
CA GLY A 58 18.82 -5.44 -6.63
C GLY A 58 19.21 -6.86 -7.03
N PRO A 59 19.29 -7.13 -8.36
CA PRO A 59 19.44 -8.49 -8.91
C PRO A 59 20.78 -9.16 -8.57
N THR A 60 21.79 -8.40 -8.15
CA THR A 60 23.10 -8.94 -7.73
C THR A 60 23.10 -9.50 -6.31
N THR A 61 22.00 -9.34 -5.58
CA THR A 61 21.87 -9.84 -4.21
C THR A 61 21.35 -11.28 -4.19
N PRO A 62 21.64 -12.08 -3.13
CA PRO A 62 21.07 -13.42 -2.98
C PRO A 62 19.54 -13.43 -2.91
N TRP A 63 18.92 -12.30 -2.58
CA TRP A 63 17.46 -12.11 -2.45
C TRP A 63 16.80 -11.59 -3.73
N GLY A 64 17.59 -11.23 -4.75
CA GLY A 64 17.12 -10.64 -6.02
C GLY A 64 16.39 -11.60 -6.96
N GLN A 65 15.99 -12.79 -6.51
CA GLN A 65 15.17 -13.70 -7.30
C GLN A 65 13.70 -13.32 -7.20
N SER A 66 13.12 -13.00 -8.34
CA SER A 66 11.82 -12.38 -8.46
C SER A 66 10.65 -13.32 -8.15
N HIS A 67 10.05 -13.17 -7.00
CA HIS A 67 8.62 -13.45 -6.87
C HIS A 67 7.89 -12.16 -6.53
N ARG A 68 6.69 -12.04 -7.07
CA ARG A 68 5.85 -10.88 -6.81
C ARG A 68 5.42 -10.91 -5.35
N CYS A 69 5.67 -9.81 -4.66
CA CYS A 69 5.28 -9.60 -3.27
C CYS A 69 4.03 -8.73 -3.19
N HIS A 70 3.38 -8.75 -2.04
CA HIS A 70 2.28 -7.85 -1.69
C HIS A 70 2.53 -7.26 -0.32
N PHE A 71 2.29 -5.96 -0.17
CA PHE A 71 2.29 -5.29 1.13
C PHE A 71 1.37 -4.08 1.13
N ALA A 72 0.91 -3.69 2.31
CA ALA A 72 0.01 -2.57 2.50
C ALA A 72 0.68 -1.42 3.26
N VAL A 73 0.40 -0.19 2.83
CA VAL A 73 0.78 1.05 3.50
C VAL A 73 -0.49 1.71 4.04
N ALA A 74 -0.51 1.96 5.35
CA ALA A 74 -1.65 2.64 5.98
C ALA A 74 -1.62 4.15 5.71
N LEU A 75 -2.76 4.70 5.31
CA LEU A 75 -2.98 6.13 5.08
C LEU A 75 -4.14 6.64 5.94
N ALA A 76 -4.25 7.96 6.08
CA ALA A 76 -5.51 8.55 6.52
C ALA A 76 -6.59 8.38 5.45
N LEU A 77 -7.86 8.28 5.84
CA LEU A 77 -8.98 8.06 4.90
C LEU A 77 -9.08 9.14 3.83
N SER A 78 -8.82 10.41 4.19
CA SER A 78 -8.80 11.53 3.23
C SER A 78 -7.76 11.33 2.13
N ASP A 79 -6.57 10.86 2.51
CA ASP A 79 -5.46 10.63 1.58
C ASP A 79 -5.73 9.41 0.70
N LEU A 80 -6.32 8.36 1.26
CA LEU A 80 -6.74 7.19 0.51
C LEU A 80 -7.79 7.53 -0.55
N VAL A 81 -8.79 8.34 -0.21
CA VAL A 81 -9.84 8.77 -1.15
C VAL A 81 -9.24 9.59 -2.31
N ALA A 82 -8.24 10.42 -2.02
CA ALA A 82 -7.56 11.21 -3.05
C ALA A 82 -6.55 10.37 -3.87
N ALA A 83 -6.08 9.25 -3.32
CA ALA A 83 -4.97 8.47 -3.90
C ALA A 83 -5.28 7.94 -5.30
N GLY A 84 -6.49 7.44 -5.55
CA GLY A 84 -6.85 6.87 -6.85
C GLY A 84 -6.70 7.87 -7.99
N SER A 85 -7.22 9.07 -7.83
CA SER A 85 -7.09 10.14 -8.84
C SER A 85 -5.65 10.64 -8.97
N ARG A 86 -4.92 10.78 -7.84
CA ARG A 86 -3.52 11.17 -7.84
C ARG A 86 -2.65 10.13 -8.58
N LEU A 87 -2.80 8.86 -8.27
CA LEU A 87 -2.05 7.79 -8.93
C LEU A 87 -2.36 7.74 -10.43
N SER A 88 -3.64 7.88 -10.81
CA SER A 88 -4.05 7.95 -12.22
C SER A 88 -3.40 9.12 -12.96
N SER A 89 -3.26 10.30 -12.33
CA SER A 89 -2.56 11.45 -12.93
C SER A 89 -1.07 11.22 -13.14
N LEU A 90 -0.48 10.29 -12.41
CA LEU A 90 0.91 9.83 -12.57
C LEU A 90 1.05 8.62 -13.55
N GLY A 91 -0.05 8.24 -14.23
CA GLY A 91 -0.06 7.11 -15.15
C GLY A 91 -0.12 5.73 -14.47
N VAL A 92 -0.37 5.67 -13.16
CA VAL A 92 -0.46 4.41 -12.41
C VAL A 92 -1.91 3.90 -12.44
N VAL A 93 -2.09 2.68 -12.92
CA VAL A 93 -3.41 2.01 -12.97
C VAL A 93 -3.75 1.47 -11.59
N THR A 94 -4.86 1.94 -11.03
CA THR A 94 -5.38 1.46 -9.75
C THR A 94 -6.53 0.48 -9.93
N ARG A 95 -6.71 -0.42 -8.94
CA ARG A 95 -7.70 -1.50 -8.97
C ARG A 95 -8.39 -1.64 -7.61
N ASP A 96 -9.60 -2.19 -7.64
CA ASP A 96 -10.30 -2.64 -6.44
C ASP A 96 -9.84 -4.05 -6.00
N PHE A 97 -10.43 -4.55 -4.93
CA PHE A 97 -10.16 -5.89 -4.39
C PHE A 97 -10.44 -7.03 -5.40
N SER A 98 -11.35 -6.84 -6.34
CA SER A 98 -11.67 -7.84 -7.40
C SER A 98 -10.72 -7.77 -8.60
N GLY A 99 -9.79 -6.79 -8.62
CA GLY A 99 -8.89 -6.53 -9.74
C GLY A 99 -9.47 -5.62 -10.83
N LYS A 100 -10.69 -5.09 -10.65
CA LYS A 100 -11.32 -4.15 -11.59
C LYS A 100 -10.63 -2.79 -11.52
N ILE A 101 -10.33 -2.20 -12.66
CA ILE A 101 -9.74 -0.86 -12.76
C ILE A 101 -10.74 0.17 -12.20
N THR A 102 -10.29 0.96 -11.24
CA THR A 102 -11.06 2.02 -10.61
C THR A 102 -10.14 3.01 -9.88
N THR A 103 -10.59 4.23 -9.68
CA THR A 103 -9.95 5.23 -8.82
C THR A 103 -10.63 5.33 -7.45
N GLU A 104 -11.76 4.64 -7.27
CA GLU A 104 -12.50 4.61 -6.01
C GLU A 104 -11.99 3.44 -5.14
N PRO A 105 -11.68 3.67 -3.83
CA PRO A 105 -11.34 2.59 -2.92
C PRO A 105 -12.47 1.56 -2.78
N SER A 106 -12.10 0.30 -2.65
CA SER A 106 -13.01 -0.79 -2.26
C SER A 106 -13.02 -0.97 -0.73
N VAL A 107 -14.07 -1.60 -0.21
CA VAL A 107 -14.20 -1.94 1.21
C VAL A 107 -14.38 -3.43 1.38
N ILE A 108 -13.69 -3.99 2.37
CA ILE A 108 -13.85 -5.36 2.87
C ILE A 108 -14.46 -5.27 4.26
N GLY A 109 -15.66 -5.84 4.43
CA GLY A 109 -16.47 -5.60 5.63
C GLY A 109 -16.15 -6.50 6.82
N TRP A 110 -15.49 -7.67 6.68
CA TRP A 110 -15.17 -8.54 7.82
C TRP A 110 -14.16 -7.88 8.79
N MET A 111 -13.28 -7.07 8.26
CA MET A 111 -12.40 -6.15 8.95
C MET A 111 -12.60 -4.81 8.26
N PRO A 112 -13.57 -3.98 8.70
CA PRO A 112 -13.92 -2.78 7.96
C PRO A 112 -12.69 -1.97 7.59
N SER A 113 -12.34 -2.02 6.31
CA SER A 113 -11.17 -1.36 5.76
C SER A 113 -11.45 -0.88 4.35
N ALA A 114 -11.00 0.32 4.03
CA ALA A 114 -11.00 0.84 2.67
C ALA A 114 -9.61 0.68 2.06
N GLN A 115 -9.51 0.23 0.81
CA GLN A 115 -8.23 -0.01 0.15
C GLN A 115 -8.30 0.21 -1.36
N ILE A 116 -7.13 0.50 -1.93
CA ILE A 116 -6.89 0.58 -3.36
C ILE A 116 -5.55 -0.06 -3.70
N TYR A 117 -5.48 -0.78 -4.81
CA TYR A 117 -4.33 -1.57 -5.23
C TYR A 117 -3.69 -1.02 -6.50
N PHE A 118 -2.38 -1.12 -6.60
CA PHE A 118 -1.61 -0.82 -7.80
C PHE A 118 -0.32 -1.63 -7.82
N SER A 119 0.38 -1.62 -8.98
CA SER A 119 1.64 -2.34 -9.10
C SER A 119 2.82 -1.37 -9.14
N ASP A 120 3.94 -1.80 -8.57
CA ASP A 120 5.23 -1.17 -8.77
C ASP A 120 5.87 -1.57 -10.12
N PRO A 121 7.04 -1.04 -10.50
CA PRO A 121 7.70 -1.37 -11.76
C PRO A 121 8.04 -2.85 -11.95
N ASP A 122 8.26 -3.60 -10.87
CA ASP A 122 8.57 -5.03 -10.89
C ASP A 122 7.33 -5.92 -10.79
N GLY A 123 6.13 -5.31 -10.69
CA GLY A 123 4.85 -6.01 -10.59
C GLY A 123 4.51 -6.48 -9.18
N HIS A 124 5.19 -5.98 -8.15
CA HIS A 124 4.73 -6.16 -6.77
C HIS A 124 3.41 -5.42 -6.58
N THR A 125 2.52 -6.01 -5.78
CA THR A 125 1.26 -5.35 -5.43
C THR A 125 1.47 -4.44 -4.23
N VAL A 126 1.23 -3.16 -4.43
CA VAL A 126 1.17 -2.16 -3.36
C VAL A 126 -0.29 -1.89 -3.04
N GLU A 127 -0.64 -1.93 -1.77
CA GLU A 127 -1.96 -1.58 -1.26
C GLU A 127 -1.88 -0.33 -0.41
N TYR A 128 -2.77 0.63 -0.66
CA TYR A 128 -3.09 1.67 0.31
C TYR A 128 -4.33 1.26 1.08
N ILE A 129 -4.25 1.28 2.41
CA ILE A 129 -5.31 0.81 3.30
C ILE A 129 -5.60 1.79 4.42
N THR A 130 -6.88 1.86 4.82
CA THR A 130 -7.36 2.55 6.02
C THR A 130 -8.35 1.66 6.74
N LEU A 131 -8.16 1.43 8.04
CA LEU A 131 -9.19 0.79 8.87
C LEU A 131 -10.33 1.78 9.10
N LEU A 132 -11.56 1.30 9.06
CA LEU A 132 -12.78 2.05 9.29
C LEU A 132 -13.32 1.73 10.69
N ASP A 133 -13.98 2.72 11.32
CA ASP A 133 -14.48 2.59 12.70
C ASP A 133 -15.83 1.86 12.80
N GLU A 134 -16.47 1.60 11.66
CA GLU A 134 -17.78 0.95 11.62
C GLU A 134 -17.72 -0.51 12.03
N ALA A 135 -18.86 -1.04 12.47
CA ALA A 135 -18.99 -2.44 12.85
C ALA A 135 -18.76 -3.39 11.65
N PRO A 136 -18.15 -4.58 11.87
CA PRO A 136 -17.96 -5.56 10.81
C PRO A 136 -19.27 -6.03 10.15
N GLU A 137 -19.25 -6.10 8.83
CA GLU A 137 -20.29 -6.74 7.99
C GLU A 137 -19.61 -7.78 7.11
N CYS A 138 -19.49 -9.01 7.59
CA CYS A 138 -18.59 -10.04 7.03
C CYS A 138 -18.81 -10.33 5.54
N GLU A 139 -20.06 -10.23 5.07
CA GLU A 139 -20.42 -10.52 3.68
C GLU A 139 -20.24 -9.32 2.74
N PHE A 140 -19.89 -8.14 3.27
CA PHE A 140 -19.75 -6.96 2.43
C PHE A 140 -18.38 -6.92 1.76
N VAL A 141 -18.40 -6.83 0.43
CA VAL A 141 -17.28 -6.42 -0.43
C VAL A 141 -17.85 -5.50 -1.50
N GLY A 142 -17.33 -4.27 -1.59
CA GLY A 142 -17.88 -3.29 -2.56
C GLY A 142 -17.08 -1.99 -2.57
N SER A 143 -17.61 -0.97 -3.24
CA SER A 143 -16.99 0.35 -3.25
C SER A 143 -17.17 1.10 -1.92
N LEU A 144 -16.31 2.07 -1.65
CA LEU A 144 -16.42 2.92 -0.47
C LEU A 144 -17.73 3.71 -0.45
N SER A 145 -18.23 4.14 -1.63
CA SER A 145 -19.51 4.83 -1.73
C SER A 145 -20.67 3.91 -1.36
N ALA A 146 -20.66 2.66 -1.81
CA ALA A 146 -21.67 1.65 -1.47
C ALA A 146 -21.64 1.33 0.05
N TRP A 147 -20.45 1.20 0.65
CA TRP A 147 -20.29 1.04 2.10
C TRP A 147 -20.93 2.21 2.86
N LYS A 148 -20.55 3.44 2.50
CA LYS A 148 -21.09 4.64 3.15
C LYS A 148 -22.60 4.77 3.02
N ALA A 149 -23.16 4.40 1.87
CA ALA A 149 -24.62 4.40 1.67
C ALA A 149 -25.32 3.40 2.60
N ARG A 150 -24.74 2.20 2.74
CA ARG A 150 -25.26 1.15 3.59
C ARG A 150 -25.23 1.55 5.09
N GLN A 151 -24.13 2.15 5.56
CA GLN A 151 -24.00 2.60 6.94
C GLN A 151 -25.03 3.69 7.32
N LYS A 152 -25.40 4.57 6.38
CA LYS A 152 -26.45 5.56 6.61
C LYS A 152 -27.84 4.94 6.78
N MET A 153 -28.09 3.75 6.23
CA MET A 153 -29.37 3.04 6.36
C MET A 153 -29.46 2.29 7.71
N VAL A 154 -28.34 1.95 8.30
CA VAL A 154 -28.27 1.17 9.56
C VAL A 154 -28.33 2.07 10.80
N GLN A 155 -27.97 3.36 10.70
CA GLN A 155 -28.11 4.31 11.80
C GLN A 155 -29.56 4.80 11.88
N PRO A 156 -30.34 4.44 12.95
CA PRO A 156 -31.66 5.02 13.16
C PRO A 156 -31.52 6.53 13.45
N ARG A 157 -32.43 7.31 12.92
CA ARG A 157 -32.57 8.74 13.25
C ARG A 157 -32.86 8.95 14.74
#